data_e537328025305df25a7f6999fc7434a6
#
_entry.id   e537328025305df25a7f6999fc7434a6
#
_cell.length_a   1.000
_cell.length_b   1.000
_cell.length_c   1.000
_cell.angle_alpha   90.00
_cell.angle_beta   90.00
_cell.angle_gamma   90.00
#
_symmetry.space_group_name_H-M   'P 1'
#
loop_
_entity.id
_entity.type
_entity.pdbx_description
1 polymer ?
#
loop_
_entity_poly.entity_id
_entity_poly.type
_entity_poly.pdbx_seq_one_letter_code
_entity_poly.pdbx_strand_id
1 'polypeptide(L)'
;MTTVLESTAPAAGAGFVTMPARIRDQATREGARVCMREKRYGIWQDITWADYWETVQLVGHALTSLGIEPGDRVAVHAENRPEWLFADVGTVAIRAITMGLYPTNPAAEVAYLLQDSGSKILIAEDQEQVDKALEVEADCPDLQWIVYLEPRGVRDYDHPKLMDWQDFIERGRVHQGQDPGLIDRMAADATADDIVTLIYTSGTTGPPKGAMLTNGNVAFAMETLIADGGFYNPPPTVDDVVLSYLPLCHVAERAATTWTNAQAGVTIHFAESIETVQANLKEVQPTLFFAVPRIWEKVYAGIHIKMNAASPLKKLVYGFGMKLATRIGDELVANEGNHTAKTRLLYAIGYPLVFRALRDRVGLRKVRAAGSGAAPIAPEVLRFFFGIGVVIYEIYGMTENAAVATVNRPGRVKLGTVGEPQPGTELKLDAATGEILTRHPAVFVGYWNKPDKTAETIDDDGWLHTGDVGEWVDGTHIKIVDRIKDIIITAGGKNISPSEIENSLKASPFIKEAVVIGDKRPYLTALIGIELDSVGDWAQHRRIPYTTYRDLAEKPEVLKLVQEAVAATNDRFARAENVRK
;
A
#
# COMPACT_ATOMS: atom_id res chain seq x y z
N MET A 1 3.24 -10.69 33.70
CA MET A 1 3.98 -9.46 33.32
C MET A 1 3.81 -9.29 31.82
N THR A 2 3.21 -8.21 31.39
CA THR A 2 3.05 -7.91 29.97
C THR A 2 4.43 -7.53 29.41
N THR A 3 4.95 -8.31 28.49
CA THR A 3 6.25 -8.01 27.85
C THR A 3 6.07 -6.81 26.93
N VAL A 4 6.76 -5.71 27.21
CA VAL A 4 6.89 -4.56 26.31
C VAL A 4 8.20 -4.74 25.56
N LEU A 5 8.17 -4.77 24.23
CA LEU A 5 9.36 -4.69 23.42
C LEU A 5 9.54 -3.25 22.95
N GLU A 6 10.72 -2.71 23.19
CA GLU A 6 11.16 -1.40 22.71
C GLU A 6 12.26 -1.60 21.65
N SER A 7 12.11 -0.98 20.51
CA SER A 7 13.19 -0.85 19.56
C SER A 7 13.87 0.50 19.77
N THR A 8 15.21 0.54 19.65
CA THR A 8 15.95 1.80 19.78
C THR A 8 15.44 2.83 18.78
N ALA A 9 15.10 4.03 19.28
CA ALA A 9 14.67 5.13 18.42
C ALA A 9 15.73 5.44 17.35
N PRO A 10 15.31 5.91 16.15
CA PRO A 10 16.23 6.50 15.20
C PRO A 10 17.09 7.53 15.94
N ALA A 11 18.39 7.57 15.66
CA ALA A 11 19.27 8.54 16.32
C ALA A 11 18.69 9.95 16.11
N ALA A 12 18.28 10.60 17.19
CA ALA A 12 17.79 11.97 17.18
C ALA A 12 18.95 12.89 16.79
N GLY A 13 19.17 13.07 15.50
CA GLY A 13 20.34 13.76 14.95
C GLY A 13 20.04 14.95 14.06
N ALA A 14 18.87 15.06 13.52
CA ALA A 14 18.47 16.24 12.74
C ALA A 14 17.18 16.80 13.34
N GLY A 15 17.08 18.11 13.51
CA GLY A 15 15.83 18.77 13.89
C GLY A 15 14.71 18.36 12.91
N PHE A 16 13.50 18.46 13.36
CA PHE A 16 12.28 18.21 12.57
C PHE A 16 12.38 18.87 11.18
N VAL A 17 12.18 18.07 10.12
CA VAL A 17 12.21 18.53 8.72
C VAL A 17 10.93 18.07 8.02
N THR A 18 10.14 19.03 7.51
CA THR A 18 8.90 18.76 6.80
C THR A 18 9.15 18.11 5.43
N MET A 19 8.14 17.44 4.88
CA MET A 19 8.20 16.88 3.53
C MET A 19 8.48 17.96 2.45
N PRO A 20 7.83 19.14 2.43
CA PRO A 20 8.19 20.21 1.49
C PRO A 20 9.63 20.67 1.62
N ALA A 21 10.16 20.80 2.85
CA ALA A 21 11.54 21.19 3.05
C ALA A 21 12.54 20.15 2.50
N ARG A 22 12.26 18.85 2.67
CA ARG A 22 13.07 17.77 2.09
C ARG A 22 13.08 17.82 0.55
N ILE A 23 11.92 18.04 -0.07
CA ILE A 23 11.79 18.14 -1.53
C ILE A 23 12.54 19.36 -2.06
N ARG A 24 12.44 20.52 -1.38
CA ARG A 24 13.22 21.73 -1.70
C ARG A 24 14.73 21.46 -1.61
N ASP A 25 15.16 20.76 -0.58
CA ASP A 25 16.57 20.40 -0.41
C ASP A 25 17.05 19.46 -1.53
N GLN A 26 16.24 18.49 -1.94
CA GLN A 26 16.52 17.64 -3.12
C GLN A 26 16.62 18.49 -4.39
N ALA A 27 15.68 19.41 -4.62
CA ALA A 27 15.69 20.30 -5.78
C ALA A 27 16.94 21.20 -5.80
N THR A 28 17.40 21.65 -4.64
CA THR A 28 18.62 22.47 -4.52
C THR A 28 19.88 21.67 -4.81
N ARG A 29 19.97 20.41 -4.35
CA ARG A 29 21.16 19.56 -4.50
C ARG A 29 21.21 18.83 -5.84
N GLU A 30 20.07 18.37 -6.32
CA GLU A 30 19.93 17.41 -7.43
C GLU A 30 18.95 17.93 -8.49
N GLY A 31 18.81 19.26 -8.65
CA GLY A 31 17.74 19.88 -9.43
C GLY A 31 17.52 19.31 -10.83
N ALA A 32 18.60 18.99 -11.57
CA ALA A 32 18.50 18.42 -12.91
C ALA A 32 18.23 16.89 -12.93
N ARG A 33 18.25 16.22 -11.78
CA ARG A 33 18.01 14.77 -11.70
C ARG A 33 16.52 14.47 -11.81
N VAL A 34 16.18 13.42 -12.55
CA VAL A 34 14.81 12.93 -12.68
C VAL A 34 14.37 12.33 -11.35
N CYS A 35 13.26 12.83 -10.81
CA CYS A 35 12.64 12.36 -9.57
C CYS A 35 11.33 11.60 -9.80
N MET A 36 10.66 11.86 -10.91
CA MET A 36 9.41 11.19 -11.29
C MET A 36 9.36 10.90 -12.78
N ARG A 37 8.59 9.89 -13.15
CA ARG A 37 8.26 9.54 -14.53
C ARG A 37 6.79 9.17 -14.65
N GLU A 38 6.12 9.80 -15.60
CA GLU A 38 4.76 9.46 -16.01
C GLU A 38 4.75 8.92 -17.43
N LYS A 39 3.89 7.96 -17.72
CA LYS A 39 3.77 7.41 -19.06
C LYS A 39 2.60 8.04 -19.80
N ARG A 40 2.89 8.85 -20.81
CA ARG A 40 1.88 9.46 -21.69
C ARG A 40 2.03 8.94 -23.10
N TYR A 41 0.93 8.43 -23.68
CA TYR A 41 0.91 7.85 -25.03
C TYR A 41 2.00 6.79 -25.24
N GLY A 42 2.27 5.98 -24.23
CA GLY A 42 3.28 4.92 -24.28
C GLY A 42 4.74 5.37 -24.10
N ILE A 43 4.99 6.66 -23.86
CA ILE A 43 6.33 7.24 -23.70
C ILE A 43 6.48 7.78 -22.28
N TRP A 44 7.55 7.35 -21.57
CA TRP A 44 7.90 7.89 -20.27
C TRP A 44 8.38 9.34 -20.37
N GLN A 45 7.71 10.24 -19.68
CA GLN A 45 8.06 11.66 -19.54
C GLN A 45 8.82 11.85 -18.24
N ASP A 46 9.96 12.53 -18.33
CA ASP A 46 10.82 12.81 -17.18
C ASP A 46 10.38 14.11 -16.50
N ILE A 47 10.34 14.10 -15.17
CA ILE A 47 10.13 15.25 -14.30
C ILE A 47 11.33 15.32 -13.37
N THR A 48 12.02 16.46 -13.35
CA THR A 48 13.19 16.68 -12.50
C THR A 48 12.81 17.20 -11.11
N TRP A 49 13.75 17.18 -10.17
CA TRP A 49 13.54 17.80 -8.85
C TRP A 49 13.27 19.30 -8.96
N ALA A 50 13.90 20.00 -9.91
CA ALA A 50 13.63 21.41 -10.15
C ALA A 50 12.20 21.65 -10.63
N ASP A 51 11.72 20.86 -11.60
CA ASP A 51 10.33 20.92 -12.11
C ASP A 51 9.33 20.62 -10.96
N TYR A 52 9.66 19.63 -10.11
CA TYR A 52 8.80 19.27 -8.99
C TYR A 52 8.65 20.43 -8.01
N TRP A 53 9.76 21.02 -7.54
CA TRP A 53 9.71 22.11 -6.57
C TRP A 53 9.09 23.38 -7.17
N GLU A 54 9.39 23.72 -8.42
CA GLU A 54 8.75 24.84 -9.12
C GLU A 54 7.24 24.66 -9.15
N THR A 55 6.75 23.48 -9.55
CA THR A 55 5.31 23.20 -9.63
C THR A 55 4.66 23.23 -8.24
N VAL A 56 5.31 22.70 -7.22
CA VAL A 56 4.86 22.78 -5.82
C VAL A 56 4.67 24.22 -5.36
N GLN A 57 5.62 25.11 -5.68
CA GLN A 57 5.50 26.54 -5.38
C GLN A 57 4.31 27.16 -6.12
N LEU A 58 4.13 26.87 -7.41
CA LEU A 58 3.01 27.39 -8.20
C LEU A 58 1.66 26.91 -7.65
N VAL A 59 1.55 25.64 -7.24
CA VAL A 59 0.34 25.11 -6.57
C VAL A 59 0.08 25.84 -5.25
N GLY A 60 1.08 26.00 -4.39
CA GLY A 60 0.94 26.77 -3.15
C GLY A 60 0.46 28.21 -3.38
N HIS A 61 1.06 28.90 -4.36
CA HIS A 61 0.64 30.25 -4.74
C HIS A 61 -0.79 30.29 -5.31
N ALA A 62 -1.19 29.32 -6.13
CA ALA A 62 -2.54 29.22 -6.66
C ALA A 62 -3.56 29.03 -5.54
N LEU A 63 -3.32 28.09 -4.63
CA LEU A 63 -4.18 27.84 -3.49
C LEU A 63 -4.34 29.09 -2.61
N THR A 64 -3.22 29.75 -2.28
CA THR A 64 -3.25 31.00 -1.49
C THR A 64 -4.04 32.10 -2.20
N SER A 65 -3.88 32.23 -3.53
CA SER A 65 -4.64 33.22 -4.32
C SER A 65 -6.14 32.95 -4.40
N LEU A 66 -6.54 31.70 -4.14
CA LEU A 66 -7.95 31.28 -4.03
C LEU A 66 -8.48 31.36 -2.58
N GLY A 67 -7.70 31.91 -1.65
CA GLY A 67 -8.10 32.12 -0.27
C GLY A 67 -7.95 30.89 0.63
N ILE A 68 -7.11 29.94 0.27
CA ILE A 68 -6.76 28.80 1.13
C ILE A 68 -5.77 29.27 2.19
N GLU A 69 -6.10 29.03 3.44
CA GLU A 69 -5.35 29.41 4.63
C GLU A 69 -4.78 28.18 5.35
N PRO A 70 -3.79 28.34 6.25
CA PRO A 70 -3.31 27.24 7.09
C PRO A 70 -4.47 26.53 7.82
N GLY A 71 -4.48 25.19 7.77
CA GLY A 71 -5.54 24.36 8.35
C GLY A 71 -6.76 24.13 7.45
N ASP A 72 -6.87 24.79 6.30
CA ASP A 72 -7.90 24.48 5.31
C ASP A 72 -7.65 23.14 4.62
N ARG A 73 -8.67 22.53 4.06
CA ARG A 73 -8.57 21.20 3.40
C ARG A 73 -8.71 21.34 1.90
N VAL A 74 -7.77 20.66 1.21
CA VAL A 74 -7.75 20.49 -0.25
C VAL A 74 -7.92 19.01 -0.54
N ALA A 75 -8.99 18.66 -1.25
CA ALA A 75 -9.28 17.29 -1.64
C ALA A 75 -8.61 16.95 -2.98
N VAL A 76 -8.12 15.72 -3.13
CA VAL A 76 -7.58 15.18 -4.39
C VAL A 76 -8.31 13.90 -4.74
N HIS A 77 -8.96 13.87 -5.90
CA HIS A 77 -9.72 12.73 -6.43
C HIS A 77 -9.16 12.31 -7.78
N ALA A 78 -8.06 11.57 -7.73
CA ALA A 78 -7.31 11.18 -8.92
C ALA A 78 -6.56 9.87 -8.70
N GLU A 79 -6.28 9.16 -9.81
CA GLU A 79 -5.32 8.06 -9.85
C GLU A 79 -3.90 8.56 -9.59
N ASN A 80 -2.94 7.64 -9.49
CA ASN A 80 -1.54 7.97 -9.22
C ASN A 80 -0.90 8.70 -10.42
N ARG A 81 -0.53 9.95 -10.19
CA ARG A 81 0.06 10.83 -11.21
C ARG A 81 0.87 11.96 -10.57
N PRO A 82 1.76 12.62 -11.30
CA PRO A 82 2.59 13.71 -10.75
C PRO A 82 1.78 14.83 -10.12
N GLU A 83 0.65 15.22 -10.73
CA GLU A 83 -0.20 16.30 -10.23
C GLU A 83 -0.78 16.01 -8.85
N TRP A 84 -0.98 14.72 -8.52
CA TRP A 84 -1.38 14.32 -7.15
C TRP A 84 -0.31 14.73 -6.13
N LEU A 85 0.97 14.50 -6.45
CA LEU A 85 2.08 14.87 -5.58
C LEU A 85 2.30 16.37 -5.54
N PHE A 86 2.13 17.06 -6.66
CA PHE A 86 2.21 18.52 -6.71
C PHE A 86 1.14 19.16 -5.83
N ALA A 87 -0.09 18.64 -5.91
CA ALA A 87 -1.22 19.08 -5.09
C ALA A 87 -0.96 18.83 -3.60
N ASP A 88 -0.52 17.62 -3.24
CA ASP A 88 -0.25 17.23 -1.85
C ASP A 88 0.84 18.12 -1.23
N VAL A 89 2.01 18.16 -1.86
CA VAL A 89 3.15 18.91 -1.31
C VAL A 89 2.92 20.42 -1.34
N GLY A 90 2.25 20.94 -2.39
CA GLY A 90 1.87 22.35 -2.48
C GLY A 90 0.87 22.77 -1.40
N THR A 91 -0.09 21.90 -1.09
CA THR A 91 -1.04 22.09 0.02
C THR A 91 -0.31 22.11 1.37
N VAL A 92 0.57 21.12 1.61
CA VAL A 92 1.34 21.04 2.87
C VAL A 92 2.33 22.20 3.00
N ALA A 93 2.89 22.70 1.90
CA ALA A 93 3.83 23.83 1.91
C ALA A 93 3.20 25.14 2.40
N ILE A 94 1.89 25.31 2.23
CA ILE A 94 1.13 26.45 2.78
C ILE A 94 0.44 26.13 4.12
N ARG A 95 0.82 25.00 4.77
CA ARG A 95 0.28 24.52 6.05
C ARG A 95 -1.23 24.20 5.99
N ALA A 96 -1.76 23.91 4.79
CA ALA A 96 -3.09 23.38 4.58
C ALA A 96 -3.05 21.83 4.60
N ILE A 97 -4.21 21.20 4.61
CA ILE A 97 -4.38 19.77 4.85
C ILE A 97 -4.83 19.08 3.57
N THR A 98 -4.08 18.08 3.09
CA THR A 98 -4.48 17.27 1.95
C THR A 98 -5.44 16.16 2.36
N MET A 99 -6.53 15.97 1.62
CA MET A 99 -7.45 14.86 1.78
C MET A 99 -7.59 14.07 0.47
N GLY A 100 -7.18 12.81 0.45
CA GLY A 100 -7.28 11.96 -0.73
C GLY A 100 -8.58 11.16 -0.79
N LEU A 101 -9.22 11.11 -1.97
CA LEU A 101 -10.35 10.24 -2.27
C LEU A 101 -9.89 9.08 -3.16
N TYR A 102 -10.51 7.91 -2.97
CA TYR A 102 -10.33 6.80 -3.90
C TYR A 102 -11.02 7.13 -5.24
N PRO A 103 -10.34 6.94 -6.39
CA PRO A 103 -10.96 7.18 -7.72
C PRO A 103 -12.27 6.42 -7.92
N THR A 104 -12.41 5.28 -7.25
CA THR A 104 -13.60 4.42 -7.31
C THR A 104 -14.74 4.84 -6.37
N ASN A 105 -14.58 5.88 -5.54
CA ASN A 105 -15.66 6.34 -4.68
C ASN A 105 -16.89 6.76 -5.50
N PRO A 106 -18.09 6.27 -5.16
CA PRO A 106 -19.34 6.75 -5.76
C PRO A 106 -19.68 8.17 -5.28
N ALA A 107 -20.52 8.90 -6.02
CA ALA A 107 -20.88 10.28 -5.71
C ALA A 107 -21.37 10.49 -4.25
N ALA A 108 -22.17 9.58 -3.72
CA ALA A 108 -22.65 9.66 -2.33
C ALA A 108 -21.51 9.61 -1.28
N GLU A 109 -20.45 8.85 -1.56
CA GLU A 109 -19.28 8.79 -0.67
C GLU A 109 -18.40 10.03 -0.84
N VAL A 110 -18.27 10.53 -2.08
CA VAL A 110 -17.62 11.82 -2.37
C VAL A 110 -18.30 12.95 -1.58
N ALA A 111 -19.64 13.02 -1.61
CA ALA A 111 -20.41 13.98 -0.80
C ALA A 111 -20.05 13.91 0.68
N TYR A 112 -20.12 12.70 1.25
CA TYR A 112 -19.79 12.49 2.66
C TYR A 112 -18.37 12.97 3.01
N LEU A 113 -17.37 12.59 2.20
CA LEU A 113 -15.97 12.93 2.45
C LEU A 113 -15.71 14.43 2.35
N LEU A 114 -16.29 15.11 1.36
CA LEU A 114 -16.18 16.56 1.20
C LEU A 114 -16.87 17.33 2.34
N GLN A 115 -18.04 16.88 2.79
CA GLN A 115 -18.77 17.46 3.92
C GLN A 115 -18.04 17.26 5.25
N ASP A 116 -17.65 16.01 5.57
CA ASP A 116 -17.01 15.67 6.85
C ASP A 116 -15.65 16.38 6.98
N SER A 117 -14.87 16.47 5.89
CA SER A 117 -13.60 17.20 5.86
C SER A 117 -13.78 18.72 5.80
N GLY A 118 -14.87 19.22 5.25
CA GLY A 118 -15.07 20.64 4.93
C GLY A 118 -14.05 21.13 3.89
N SER A 119 -13.77 20.32 2.85
CA SER A 119 -12.80 20.66 1.80
C SER A 119 -13.29 21.86 0.97
N LYS A 120 -12.41 22.86 0.80
CA LYS A 120 -12.70 24.08 0.04
C LYS A 120 -12.41 23.94 -1.45
N ILE A 121 -11.42 23.11 -1.81
CA ILE A 121 -11.02 22.82 -3.18
C ILE A 121 -11.02 21.31 -3.39
N LEU A 122 -11.51 20.87 -4.56
CA LEU A 122 -11.34 19.53 -5.07
C LEU A 122 -10.49 19.58 -6.34
N ILE A 123 -9.38 18.83 -6.36
CA ILE A 123 -8.59 18.57 -7.56
C ILE A 123 -9.07 17.23 -8.10
N ALA A 124 -9.76 17.24 -9.24
CA ALA A 124 -10.41 16.10 -9.89
C ALA A 124 -9.64 15.66 -11.14
N GLU A 125 -9.45 14.36 -11.35
CA GLU A 125 -8.66 13.88 -12.47
C GLU A 125 -9.27 14.22 -13.81
N ASP A 126 -10.49 13.75 -14.07
CA ASP A 126 -11.14 13.75 -15.37
C ASP A 126 -12.65 14.03 -15.27
N GLN A 127 -13.35 13.86 -16.41
CA GLN A 127 -14.78 14.06 -16.47
C GLN A 127 -15.55 13.23 -15.44
N GLU A 128 -15.21 11.96 -15.23
CA GLU A 128 -15.93 11.10 -14.28
C GLU A 128 -15.90 11.69 -12.87
N GLN A 129 -14.74 12.15 -12.42
CA GLN A 129 -14.57 12.71 -11.08
C GLN A 129 -15.22 14.11 -10.98
N VAL A 130 -15.16 14.89 -12.05
CA VAL A 130 -15.85 16.19 -12.12
C VAL A 130 -17.38 16.02 -12.07
N ASP A 131 -17.93 15.06 -12.82
CA ASP A 131 -19.37 14.78 -12.83
C ASP A 131 -19.86 14.37 -11.44
N LYS A 132 -19.12 13.50 -10.75
CA LYS A 132 -19.42 13.13 -9.35
C LYS A 132 -19.42 14.34 -8.42
N ALA A 133 -18.46 15.25 -8.58
CA ALA A 133 -18.39 16.45 -7.75
C ALA A 133 -19.54 17.42 -8.02
N LEU A 134 -19.89 17.63 -9.29
CA LEU A 134 -21.02 18.49 -9.69
C LEU A 134 -22.37 17.91 -9.24
N GLU A 135 -22.53 16.58 -9.28
CA GLU A 135 -23.75 15.91 -8.79
C GLU A 135 -24.02 16.22 -7.30
N VAL A 136 -22.96 16.35 -6.49
CA VAL A 136 -23.08 16.50 -5.04
C VAL A 136 -22.75 17.90 -4.54
N GLU A 137 -22.46 18.84 -5.42
CA GLU A 137 -22.00 20.20 -5.06
C GLU A 137 -22.97 20.94 -4.14
N ALA A 138 -24.28 20.79 -4.40
CA ALA A 138 -25.31 21.43 -3.59
C ALA A 138 -25.29 20.99 -2.12
N ASP A 139 -24.80 19.79 -1.86
CA ASP A 139 -24.67 19.22 -0.52
C ASP A 139 -23.33 19.58 0.14
N CYS A 140 -22.38 20.18 -0.59
CA CYS A 140 -21.04 20.52 -0.15
C CYS A 140 -20.82 22.03 -0.09
N PRO A 141 -21.38 22.76 0.90
CA PRO A 141 -21.38 24.23 0.94
C PRO A 141 -19.98 24.84 1.05
N ASP A 142 -19.01 24.14 1.62
CA ASP A 142 -17.63 24.61 1.76
C ASP A 142 -16.85 24.51 0.45
N LEU A 143 -17.28 23.69 -0.52
CA LEU A 143 -16.59 23.49 -1.79
C LEU A 143 -16.71 24.74 -2.67
N GLN A 144 -15.60 25.43 -2.87
CA GLN A 144 -15.51 26.68 -3.63
C GLN A 144 -15.04 26.48 -5.04
N TRP A 145 -14.09 25.53 -5.29
CA TRP A 145 -13.47 25.29 -6.56
C TRP A 145 -13.30 23.81 -6.84
N ILE A 146 -13.45 23.43 -8.11
CA ILE A 146 -13.16 22.12 -8.67
C ILE A 146 -12.12 22.33 -9.77
N VAL A 147 -10.88 21.92 -9.53
CA VAL A 147 -9.78 22.01 -10.49
C VAL A 147 -9.65 20.68 -11.20
N TYR A 148 -9.82 20.65 -12.53
CA TYR A 148 -9.72 19.41 -13.30
C TYR A 148 -8.37 19.29 -14.01
N LEU A 149 -7.78 18.07 -13.99
CA LEU A 149 -6.46 17.77 -14.52
C LEU A 149 -6.49 17.43 -16.01
N GLU A 150 -7.53 16.72 -16.47
CA GLU A 150 -7.69 16.28 -17.85
C GLU A 150 -8.87 17.02 -18.51
N PRO A 151 -8.61 17.91 -19.48
CA PRO A 151 -9.66 18.74 -20.08
C PRO A 151 -10.58 17.98 -21.04
N ARG A 152 -10.23 16.75 -21.45
CA ARG A 152 -11.09 15.96 -22.35
C ARG A 152 -12.42 15.65 -21.68
N GLY A 153 -13.51 15.99 -22.35
CA GLY A 153 -14.88 15.81 -21.84
C GLY A 153 -15.37 16.94 -20.93
N VAL A 154 -14.49 17.75 -20.33
CA VAL A 154 -14.86 18.81 -19.36
C VAL A 154 -14.77 20.22 -19.94
N ARG A 155 -13.92 20.47 -20.93
CA ARG A 155 -13.61 21.81 -21.44
C ARG A 155 -14.81 22.62 -21.93
N ASP A 156 -15.91 21.95 -22.30
CA ASP A 156 -17.13 22.57 -22.78
C ASP A 156 -18.17 22.78 -21.66
N TYR A 157 -17.82 22.47 -20.39
CA TYR A 157 -18.68 22.72 -19.24
C TYR A 157 -18.64 24.20 -18.86
N ASP A 158 -19.82 24.84 -18.82
CA ASP A 158 -19.97 26.21 -18.34
C ASP A 158 -20.42 26.19 -16.89
N HIS A 159 -19.45 26.15 -15.97
CA HIS A 159 -19.73 26.10 -14.54
C HIS A 159 -18.77 27.01 -13.75
N PRO A 160 -19.26 27.92 -12.90
CA PRO A 160 -18.46 28.97 -12.27
C PRO A 160 -17.38 28.49 -11.29
N LYS A 161 -17.51 27.26 -10.75
CA LYS A 161 -16.52 26.68 -9.84
C LYS A 161 -15.48 25.81 -10.56
N LEU A 162 -15.65 25.52 -11.86
CA LEU A 162 -14.68 24.74 -12.60
C LEU A 162 -13.49 25.59 -13.03
N MET A 163 -12.29 25.01 -12.93
CA MET A 163 -11.03 25.60 -13.36
C MET A 163 -10.14 24.53 -13.99
N ASP A 164 -9.56 24.83 -15.16
CA ASP A 164 -8.53 23.99 -15.76
C ASP A 164 -7.23 24.03 -14.95
N TRP A 165 -6.51 22.89 -14.88
CA TRP A 165 -5.22 22.81 -14.19
C TRP A 165 -4.20 23.83 -14.71
N GLN A 166 -4.18 24.09 -16.00
CA GLN A 166 -3.24 25.07 -16.58
C GLN A 166 -3.58 26.50 -16.13
N ASP A 167 -4.88 26.84 -16.05
CA ASP A 167 -5.34 28.13 -15.53
C ASP A 167 -5.03 28.26 -14.03
N PHE A 168 -5.18 27.16 -13.28
CA PHE A 168 -4.82 27.10 -11.88
C PHE A 168 -3.31 27.36 -11.67
N ILE A 169 -2.45 26.72 -12.45
CA ILE A 169 -0.99 26.93 -12.40
C ILE A 169 -0.61 28.33 -12.85
N GLU A 170 -1.24 28.85 -13.93
CA GLU A 170 -0.97 30.23 -14.37
C GLU A 170 -1.39 31.26 -13.33
N ARG A 171 -2.50 31.03 -12.63
CA ARG A 171 -2.91 31.85 -11.48
C ARG A 171 -1.85 31.84 -10.37
N GLY A 172 -1.26 30.67 -10.10
CA GLY A 172 -0.13 30.55 -9.19
C GLY A 172 1.09 31.35 -9.64
N ARG A 173 1.42 31.33 -10.93
CA ARG A 173 2.53 32.09 -11.52
C ARG A 173 2.32 33.61 -11.39
N VAL A 174 1.12 34.07 -11.66
CA VAL A 174 0.75 35.50 -11.48
C VAL A 174 0.89 35.91 -10.01
N HIS A 175 0.41 35.08 -9.08
CA HIS A 175 0.51 35.35 -7.64
C HIS A 175 1.96 35.28 -7.15
N GLN A 176 2.77 34.34 -7.62
CA GLN A 176 4.20 34.24 -7.32
C GLN A 176 4.96 35.51 -7.73
N GLY A 177 4.58 36.14 -8.85
CA GLY A 177 5.17 37.41 -9.29
C GLY A 177 4.99 38.55 -8.28
N GLN A 178 4.00 38.50 -7.40
CA GLN A 178 3.76 39.50 -6.36
C GLN A 178 4.61 39.27 -5.10
N ASP A 179 4.83 38.02 -4.72
CA ASP A 179 5.61 37.62 -3.54
C ASP A 179 6.32 36.26 -3.76
N PRO A 180 7.45 36.23 -4.46
CA PRO A 180 8.13 34.97 -4.83
C PRO A 180 8.57 34.13 -3.62
N GLY A 181 8.80 34.74 -2.45
CA GLY A 181 9.27 34.04 -1.25
C GLY A 181 8.17 33.55 -0.32
N LEU A 182 6.89 33.74 -0.65
CA LEU A 182 5.78 33.42 0.23
C LEU A 182 5.78 31.93 0.66
N ILE A 183 5.85 31.03 -0.31
CA ILE A 183 5.75 29.58 -0.03
C ILE A 183 6.92 29.08 0.82
N ASP A 184 8.13 29.58 0.56
CA ASP A 184 9.31 29.24 1.37
C ASP A 184 9.16 29.69 2.83
N ARG A 185 8.58 30.87 3.06
CA ARG A 185 8.29 31.36 4.42
C ARG A 185 7.21 30.53 5.10
N MET A 186 6.08 30.28 4.44
CA MET A 186 5.00 29.46 4.99
C MET A 186 5.48 28.04 5.35
N ALA A 187 6.28 27.43 4.48
CA ALA A 187 6.87 26.11 4.72
C ALA A 187 7.88 26.13 5.89
N ALA A 188 8.61 27.24 6.08
CA ALA A 188 9.54 27.41 7.20
C ALA A 188 8.82 27.63 8.55
N ASP A 189 7.63 28.22 8.53
CA ASP A 189 6.79 28.44 9.72
C ASP A 189 6.03 27.16 10.16
N ALA A 190 6.12 26.07 9.40
CA ALA A 190 5.44 24.82 9.70
C ALA A 190 5.97 24.18 10.98
N THR A 191 5.06 23.64 11.79
CA THR A 191 5.38 22.98 13.07
C THR A 191 5.18 21.47 12.98
N ALA A 192 5.70 20.72 13.96
CA ALA A 192 5.49 19.28 14.07
C ALA A 192 4.00 18.93 14.29
N ASP A 193 3.23 19.83 14.90
CA ASP A 193 1.83 19.63 15.26
C ASP A 193 0.85 20.00 14.14
N ASP A 194 1.32 20.68 13.07
CA ASP A 194 0.46 20.98 11.92
C ASP A 194 -0.03 19.68 11.27
N ILE A 195 -1.36 19.53 11.16
CA ILE A 195 -1.97 18.41 10.43
C ILE A 195 -1.68 18.59 8.96
N VAL A 196 -1.13 17.56 8.30
CA VAL A 196 -0.77 17.61 6.89
C VAL A 196 -1.69 16.78 6.00
N THR A 197 -2.37 15.80 6.57
CA THR A 197 -3.29 14.97 5.79
C THR A 197 -4.40 14.36 6.62
N LEU A 198 -5.57 14.23 5.99
CA LEU A 198 -6.67 13.38 6.43
C LEU A 198 -6.69 12.14 5.54
N ILE A 199 -6.52 10.97 6.13
CA ILE A 199 -6.65 9.70 5.43
C ILE A 199 -7.91 9.00 5.93
N TYR A 200 -8.90 8.88 5.05
CA TYR A 200 -10.17 8.24 5.40
C TYR A 200 -10.05 6.73 5.38
N THR A 201 -10.38 6.12 6.52
CA THR A 201 -10.35 4.66 6.70
C THR A 201 -11.78 4.13 6.82
N SER A 202 -12.09 3.06 6.09
CA SER A 202 -13.34 2.32 6.28
C SER A 202 -13.24 1.50 7.57
N GLY A 203 -13.90 1.97 8.63
CA GLY A 203 -14.08 1.12 9.81
C GLY A 203 -14.98 -0.09 9.51
N THR A 204 -14.89 -1.14 10.32
CA THR A 204 -15.77 -2.34 10.19
C THR A 204 -17.26 -2.00 10.38
N THR A 205 -17.58 -0.84 10.95
CA THR A 205 -18.95 -0.37 11.20
C THR A 205 -19.03 1.14 11.07
N GLY A 206 -19.98 1.62 10.24
CA GLY A 206 -20.26 3.04 10.05
C GLY A 206 -19.50 3.72 8.91
N PRO A 207 -19.71 5.03 8.70
CA PRO A 207 -19.06 5.79 7.65
C PRO A 207 -17.55 5.89 7.87
N PRO A 208 -16.75 6.14 6.80
CA PRO A 208 -15.31 6.34 6.90
C PRO A 208 -14.93 7.44 7.90
N LYS A 209 -13.77 7.30 8.54
CA LYS A 209 -13.23 8.24 9.52
C LYS A 209 -11.92 8.81 9.01
N GLY A 210 -11.75 10.13 9.04
CA GLY A 210 -10.54 10.83 8.65
C GLY A 210 -9.47 10.76 9.74
N ALA A 211 -8.46 9.92 9.59
CA ALA A 211 -7.31 9.88 10.48
C ALA A 211 -6.41 11.08 10.21
N MET A 212 -6.09 11.84 11.26
CA MET A 212 -5.25 13.04 11.20
C MET A 212 -3.79 12.69 11.41
N LEU A 213 -2.95 12.91 10.40
CA LEU A 213 -1.49 12.81 10.54
C LEU A 213 -0.86 14.19 10.52
N THR A 214 0.04 14.42 11.46
CA THR A 214 0.81 15.67 11.56
C THR A 214 2.14 15.57 10.81
N ASN A 215 2.80 16.72 10.64
CA ASN A 215 4.18 16.77 10.15
C ASN A 215 5.12 15.89 10.99
N GLY A 216 4.96 15.89 12.31
CA GLY A 216 5.76 15.08 13.23
C GLY A 216 5.56 13.58 13.01
N ASN A 217 4.29 13.14 12.83
CA ASN A 217 3.98 11.75 12.53
C ASN A 217 4.65 11.30 11.23
N VAL A 218 4.50 12.10 10.16
CA VAL A 218 5.07 11.79 8.83
C VAL A 218 6.60 11.82 8.86
N ALA A 219 7.21 12.80 9.53
CA ALA A 219 8.68 12.90 9.65
C ALA A 219 9.26 11.67 10.36
N PHE A 220 8.66 11.24 11.49
CA PHE A 220 9.08 10.03 12.19
C PHE A 220 8.92 8.78 11.30
N ALA A 221 7.81 8.66 10.58
CA ALA A 221 7.59 7.53 9.67
C ALA A 221 8.67 7.48 8.56
N MET A 222 8.97 8.62 7.92
CA MET A 222 10.02 8.72 6.90
C MET A 222 11.40 8.31 7.44
N GLU A 223 11.75 8.74 8.64
CA GLU A 223 13.03 8.41 9.27
C GLU A 223 13.12 6.93 9.65
N THR A 224 12.03 6.38 10.21
CA THR A 224 11.96 4.98 10.63
C THR A 224 12.11 4.01 9.46
N LEU A 225 11.52 4.31 8.29
CA LEU A 225 11.61 3.44 7.10
C LEU A 225 13.05 3.20 6.63
N ILE A 226 13.94 4.17 6.82
CA ILE A 226 15.34 4.12 6.36
C ILE A 226 16.36 3.96 7.50
N ALA A 227 15.91 3.96 8.76
CA ALA A 227 16.77 3.79 9.92
C ALA A 227 17.50 2.44 9.90
N ASP A 228 18.62 2.35 10.62
CA ASP A 228 19.25 1.05 10.85
C ASP A 228 18.28 0.12 11.60
N GLY A 229 18.04 -1.06 11.04
CA GLY A 229 16.99 -1.97 11.51
C GLY A 229 15.58 -1.62 11.03
N GLY A 230 15.40 -0.61 10.18
CA GLY A 230 14.14 -0.34 9.46
C GLY A 230 13.92 -1.29 8.28
N PHE A 231 12.88 -1.00 7.51
CA PHE A 231 12.49 -1.83 6.38
C PHE A 231 13.56 -1.91 5.29
N TYR A 232 14.15 -0.78 4.93
CA TYR A 232 15.17 -0.72 3.89
C TYR A 232 16.58 -0.90 4.48
N ASN A 233 17.16 -2.07 4.25
CA ASN A 233 18.55 -2.35 4.62
C ASN A 233 19.28 -3.05 3.44
N PRO A 234 20.26 -2.42 2.76
CA PRO A 234 20.74 -1.04 3.03
C PRO A 234 19.68 0.03 2.71
N PRO A 235 19.81 1.24 3.30
CA PRO A 235 18.87 2.34 3.04
C PRO A 235 18.72 2.66 1.54
N PRO A 236 17.59 3.26 1.13
CA PRO A 236 17.40 3.73 -0.24
C PRO A 236 18.37 4.86 -0.58
N THR A 237 18.68 4.97 -1.85
CA THR A 237 19.54 6.02 -2.42
C THR A 237 18.87 6.66 -3.62
N VAL A 238 19.45 7.76 -4.09
CA VAL A 238 19.00 8.45 -5.30
C VAL A 238 19.02 7.59 -6.58
N ASP A 239 19.72 6.44 -6.57
CA ASP A 239 19.78 5.51 -7.69
C ASP A 239 18.65 4.46 -7.66
N ASP A 240 17.87 4.46 -6.59
CA ASP A 240 16.74 3.54 -6.46
C ASP A 240 15.50 4.02 -7.20
N VAL A 241 14.69 3.06 -7.61
CA VAL A 241 13.49 3.27 -8.41
C VAL A 241 12.33 2.51 -7.77
N VAL A 242 11.19 3.18 -7.67
CA VAL A 242 9.91 2.62 -7.21
C VAL A 242 8.86 2.70 -8.31
N LEU A 243 7.88 1.79 -8.28
CA LEU A 243 6.69 1.83 -9.11
C LEU A 243 5.49 2.19 -8.22
N SER A 244 4.88 3.34 -8.48
CA SER A 244 3.68 3.84 -7.80
C SER A 244 2.43 3.31 -8.50
N TYR A 245 1.55 2.62 -7.77
CA TYR A 245 0.35 2.02 -8.34
C TYR A 245 -0.77 1.73 -7.33
N LEU A 246 -0.49 1.66 -6.03
CA LEU A 246 -1.54 1.63 -5.01
C LEU A 246 -2.10 3.04 -4.85
N PRO A 247 -3.38 3.21 -4.49
CA PRO A 247 -3.96 4.55 -4.40
C PRO A 247 -3.19 5.47 -3.46
N LEU A 248 -2.79 6.66 -3.93
CA LEU A 248 -2.06 7.67 -3.14
C LEU A 248 -2.88 8.25 -1.98
N CYS A 249 -4.20 8.08 -1.97
CA CYS A 249 -5.04 8.36 -0.81
C CYS A 249 -4.81 7.37 0.35
N HIS A 250 -4.09 6.25 0.12
CA HIS A 250 -3.79 5.25 1.15
C HIS A 250 -2.39 5.44 1.73
N VAL A 251 -2.26 5.30 3.06
CA VAL A 251 -1.00 5.52 3.79
C VAL A 251 0.16 4.63 3.29
N ALA A 252 -0.12 3.38 2.90
CA ALA A 252 0.92 2.46 2.45
C ALA A 252 1.60 2.92 1.15
N GLU A 253 0.84 3.46 0.19
CA GLU A 253 1.43 4.03 -1.04
C GLU A 253 2.24 5.27 -0.73
N ARG A 254 1.73 6.16 0.12
CA ARG A 254 2.48 7.35 0.54
C ARG A 254 3.81 6.99 1.20
N ALA A 255 3.82 5.99 2.07
CA ALA A 255 5.04 5.50 2.72
C ALA A 255 6.02 4.88 1.71
N ALA A 256 5.53 4.01 0.82
CA ALA A 256 6.37 3.28 -0.13
C ALA A 256 6.93 4.16 -1.25
N THR A 257 6.25 5.22 -1.64
CA THR A 257 6.63 6.08 -2.77
C THR A 257 6.90 7.51 -2.35
N THR A 258 5.88 8.29 -1.96
CA THR A 258 6.01 9.73 -1.71
C THR A 258 7.00 10.05 -0.59
N TRP A 259 6.85 9.40 0.57
CA TRP A 259 7.73 9.65 1.71
C TRP A 259 9.14 9.12 1.48
N THR A 260 9.27 7.95 0.84
CA THR A 260 10.57 7.40 0.47
C THR A 260 11.29 8.27 -0.58
N ASN A 261 10.54 8.83 -1.55
CA ASN A 261 11.08 9.80 -2.52
C ASN A 261 11.58 11.07 -1.82
N ALA A 262 10.75 11.70 -0.98
CA ALA A 262 11.14 12.91 -0.26
C ALA A 262 12.37 12.68 0.64
N GLN A 263 12.42 11.53 1.34
CA GLN A 263 13.48 11.20 2.30
C GLN A 263 14.80 10.81 1.64
N ALA A 264 14.75 9.95 0.61
CA ALA A 264 15.94 9.31 0.05
C ALA A 264 16.25 9.71 -1.40
N GLY A 265 15.40 10.50 -2.05
CA GLY A 265 15.63 10.96 -3.42
C GLY A 265 15.40 9.89 -4.49
N VAL A 266 14.68 8.81 -4.19
CA VAL A 266 14.38 7.75 -5.16
C VAL A 266 13.53 8.25 -6.33
N THR A 267 13.64 7.62 -7.50
CA THR A 267 12.81 7.97 -8.66
C THR A 267 11.49 7.21 -8.64
N ILE A 268 10.35 7.93 -8.70
CA ILE A 268 9.01 7.33 -8.81
C ILE A 268 8.65 7.15 -10.28
N HIS A 269 8.15 5.97 -10.65
CA HIS A 269 7.47 5.73 -11.93
C HIS A 269 5.99 5.49 -11.63
N PHE A 270 5.09 6.27 -12.24
CA PHE A 270 3.65 6.07 -12.09
C PHE A 270 3.17 5.01 -13.06
N ALA A 271 2.49 3.98 -12.57
CA ALA A 271 1.83 3.01 -13.44
C ALA A 271 0.64 3.67 -14.16
N GLU A 272 0.36 3.24 -15.40
CA GLU A 272 -0.74 3.79 -16.19
C GLU A 272 -2.12 3.45 -15.58
N SER A 273 -2.24 2.30 -14.93
CA SER A 273 -3.42 1.85 -14.16
C SER A 273 -3.06 0.59 -13.35
N ILE A 274 -3.96 0.16 -12.46
CA ILE A 274 -3.81 -1.09 -11.70
C ILE A 274 -3.73 -2.32 -12.63
N GLU A 275 -4.45 -2.32 -13.74
CA GLU A 275 -4.46 -3.42 -14.71
C GLU A 275 -3.12 -3.55 -15.44
N THR A 276 -2.45 -2.42 -15.68
CA THR A 276 -1.18 -2.37 -16.41
C THR A 276 0.06 -2.59 -15.54
N VAL A 277 -0.09 -2.69 -14.22
CA VAL A 277 1.02 -2.84 -13.26
C VAL A 277 2.03 -3.92 -13.69
N GLN A 278 1.56 -5.10 -14.14
CA GLN A 278 2.47 -6.17 -14.57
C GLN A 278 3.28 -5.81 -15.83
N ALA A 279 2.72 -5.00 -16.73
CA ALA A 279 3.42 -4.50 -17.92
C ALA A 279 4.43 -3.43 -17.52
N ASN A 280 4.00 -2.44 -16.77
CA ASN A 280 4.86 -1.36 -16.29
C ASN A 280 6.00 -1.88 -15.38
N LEU A 281 5.74 -2.89 -14.54
CA LEU A 281 6.76 -3.54 -13.72
C LEU A 281 7.91 -4.13 -14.57
N LYS A 282 7.59 -4.73 -15.72
CA LYS A 282 8.61 -5.26 -16.65
C LYS A 282 9.42 -4.17 -17.34
N GLU A 283 8.79 -3.05 -17.65
CA GLU A 283 9.47 -1.92 -18.29
C GLU A 283 10.39 -1.20 -17.32
N VAL A 284 9.90 -0.92 -16.11
CA VAL A 284 10.57 -0.13 -15.09
C VAL A 284 11.68 -0.93 -14.40
N GLN A 285 11.43 -2.19 -14.07
CA GLN A 285 12.36 -3.02 -13.27
C GLN A 285 12.77 -2.31 -11.97
N PRO A 286 11.82 -2.00 -11.06
CA PRO A 286 12.13 -1.24 -9.87
C PRO A 286 13.19 -1.93 -9.01
N THR A 287 13.92 -1.14 -8.22
CA THR A 287 14.90 -1.64 -7.24
C THR A 287 14.28 -1.86 -5.87
N LEU A 288 13.25 -1.07 -5.54
CA LEU A 288 12.44 -1.21 -4.34
C LEU A 288 10.99 -1.49 -4.80
N PHE A 289 10.38 -2.53 -4.26
CA PHE A 289 9.02 -2.88 -4.65
C PHE A 289 8.18 -3.30 -3.45
N PHE A 290 7.20 -2.49 -3.10
CA PHE A 290 6.17 -2.83 -2.14
C PHE A 290 4.90 -3.26 -2.86
N ALA A 291 4.30 -4.39 -2.45
CA ALA A 291 3.06 -4.85 -3.04
C ALA A 291 2.18 -5.55 -2.00
N VAL A 292 0.87 -5.38 -2.16
CA VAL A 292 -0.10 -6.17 -1.39
C VAL A 292 -0.02 -7.64 -1.81
N PRO A 293 -0.38 -8.61 -0.95
CA PRO A 293 -0.28 -10.04 -1.23
C PRO A 293 -0.84 -10.46 -2.57
N ARG A 294 -1.98 -9.88 -2.97
CA ARG A 294 -2.65 -10.17 -4.23
C ARG A 294 -1.78 -9.98 -5.48
N ILE A 295 -0.91 -8.98 -5.47
CA ILE A 295 0.00 -8.74 -6.60
C ILE A 295 1.07 -9.83 -6.65
N TRP A 296 1.64 -10.22 -5.51
CA TRP A 296 2.60 -11.32 -5.43
C TRP A 296 2.01 -12.65 -5.88
N GLU A 297 0.77 -12.94 -5.45
CA GLU A 297 0.02 -14.13 -5.84
C GLU A 297 -0.28 -14.15 -7.35
N LYS A 298 -0.69 -13.01 -7.93
CA LYS A 298 -0.89 -12.90 -9.39
C LYS A 298 0.41 -13.14 -10.17
N VAL A 299 1.53 -12.59 -9.71
CA VAL A 299 2.83 -12.83 -10.34
C VAL A 299 3.21 -14.32 -10.24
N TYR A 300 3.04 -14.92 -9.06
CA TYR A 300 3.29 -16.34 -8.81
C TYR A 300 2.42 -17.23 -9.71
N ALA A 301 1.11 -17.05 -9.70
CA ALA A 301 0.17 -17.80 -10.53
C ALA A 301 0.45 -17.64 -12.04
N GLY A 302 0.71 -16.41 -12.49
CA GLY A 302 1.04 -16.11 -13.88
C GLY A 302 2.31 -16.81 -14.39
N ILE A 303 3.30 -17.00 -13.51
CA ILE A 303 4.49 -17.80 -13.82
C ILE A 303 4.10 -19.26 -14.07
N HIS A 304 3.33 -19.85 -13.17
CA HIS A 304 2.94 -21.26 -13.26
C HIS A 304 2.05 -21.53 -14.49
N ILE A 305 1.08 -20.66 -14.77
CA ILE A 305 0.21 -20.77 -15.95
C ILE A 305 1.04 -20.74 -17.23
N LYS A 306 1.92 -19.75 -17.40
CA LYS A 306 2.76 -19.63 -18.59
C LYS A 306 3.72 -20.80 -18.76
N MET A 307 4.23 -21.36 -17.66
CA MET A 307 5.10 -22.52 -17.71
C MET A 307 4.35 -23.81 -18.04
N ASN A 308 3.09 -23.95 -17.63
CA ASN A 308 2.26 -25.09 -18.02
C ASN A 308 1.97 -25.12 -19.53
N ALA A 309 1.94 -23.98 -20.19
CA ALA A 309 1.79 -23.85 -21.64
C ALA A 309 3.13 -23.87 -22.42
N ALA A 310 4.28 -23.97 -21.74
CA ALA A 310 5.61 -23.90 -22.38
C ALA A 310 5.99 -25.20 -23.09
N SER A 311 6.99 -25.11 -23.99
CA SER A 311 7.54 -26.27 -24.68
C SER A 311 8.20 -27.28 -23.70
N PRO A 312 8.29 -28.58 -24.07
CA PRO A 312 8.85 -29.62 -23.19
C PRO A 312 10.23 -29.28 -22.63
N LEU A 313 11.13 -28.73 -23.47
CA LEU A 313 12.48 -28.33 -23.04
C LEU A 313 12.43 -27.20 -21.98
N LYS A 314 11.58 -26.19 -22.20
CA LYS A 314 11.39 -25.11 -21.21
C LYS A 314 10.84 -25.65 -19.90
N LYS A 315 9.89 -26.58 -19.96
CA LYS A 315 9.34 -27.26 -18.76
C LYS A 315 10.42 -28.01 -17.97
N LEU A 316 11.31 -28.74 -18.71
CA LEU A 316 12.39 -29.48 -18.08
C LEU A 316 13.36 -28.53 -17.34
N VAL A 317 13.83 -27.48 -18.02
CA VAL A 317 14.77 -26.50 -17.45
C VAL A 317 14.12 -25.75 -16.28
N TYR A 318 12.87 -25.34 -16.42
CA TYR A 318 12.10 -24.72 -15.36
C TYR A 318 11.94 -25.67 -14.16
N GLY A 319 11.56 -26.94 -14.40
CA GLY A 319 11.42 -27.93 -13.33
C GLY A 319 12.72 -28.17 -12.55
N PHE A 320 13.86 -28.18 -13.24
CA PHE A 320 15.17 -28.21 -12.59
C PHE A 320 15.41 -26.96 -11.74
N GLY A 321 15.16 -25.76 -12.31
CA GLY A 321 15.30 -24.48 -11.59
C GLY A 321 14.40 -24.42 -10.35
N MET A 322 13.16 -24.91 -10.44
CA MET A 322 12.24 -24.92 -9.30
C MET A 322 12.68 -25.86 -8.18
N LYS A 323 13.28 -27.01 -8.50
CA LYS A 323 13.89 -27.86 -7.48
C LYS A 323 15.03 -27.17 -6.72
N LEU A 324 15.83 -26.35 -7.42
CA LEU A 324 16.84 -25.52 -6.77
C LEU A 324 16.18 -24.42 -5.94
N ALA A 325 15.19 -23.72 -6.50
CA ALA A 325 14.46 -22.64 -5.82
C ALA A 325 13.80 -23.13 -4.52
N THR A 326 13.13 -24.27 -4.54
CA THR A 326 12.53 -24.88 -3.34
C THR A 326 13.59 -25.11 -2.26
N ARG A 327 14.74 -25.74 -2.63
CA ARG A 327 15.81 -25.98 -1.65
C ARG A 327 16.42 -24.70 -1.10
N ILE A 328 16.59 -23.68 -1.93
CA ILE A 328 17.09 -22.36 -1.51
C ILE A 328 16.07 -21.72 -0.58
N GLY A 329 14.79 -21.69 -0.96
CA GLY A 329 13.70 -21.12 -0.17
C GLY A 329 13.58 -21.77 1.22
N ASP A 330 13.58 -23.11 1.28
CA ASP A 330 13.50 -23.84 2.55
C ASP A 330 14.71 -23.53 3.47
N GLU A 331 15.93 -23.47 2.91
CA GLU A 331 17.11 -23.10 3.70
C GLU A 331 17.13 -21.63 4.13
N LEU A 332 16.65 -20.71 3.30
CA LEU A 332 16.52 -19.31 3.68
C LEU A 332 15.51 -19.15 4.81
N VAL A 333 14.38 -19.85 4.74
CA VAL A 333 13.40 -19.88 5.83
C VAL A 333 14.01 -20.42 7.13
N ALA A 334 14.72 -21.55 7.05
CA ALA A 334 15.36 -22.17 8.21
C ALA A 334 16.51 -21.31 8.82
N ASN A 335 17.06 -20.37 8.04
CA ASN A 335 18.14 -19.48 8.47
C ASN A 335 17.71 -17.99 8.53
N GLU A 336 16.44 -17.72 8.78
CA GLU A 336 15.88 -16.38 8.97
C GLU A 336 16.20 -15.41 7.81
N GLY A 337 16.23 -15.92 6.57
CA GLY A 337 16.56 -15.14 5.37
C GLY A 337 18.05 -15.04 5.04
N ASN A 338 18.94 -15.61 5.85
CA ASN A 338 20.37 -15.57 5.63
C ASN A 338 20.85 -16.64 4.63
N HIS A 339 21.68 -16.23 3.68
CA HIS A 339 22.31 -17.15 2.75
C HIS A 339 23.45 -17.95 3.38
N THR A 340 23.36 -19.27 3.34
CA THR A 340 24.48 -20.18 3.63
C THR A 340 25.41 -20.30 2.42
N ALA A 341 26.61 -20.88 2.60
CA ALA A 341 27.50 -21.19 1.48
C ALA A 341 26.81 -22.10 0.43
N LYS A 342 25.98 -23.04 0.90
CA LYS A 342 25.21 -23.95 0.05
C LYS A 342 24.14 -23.21 -0.76
N THR A 343 23.35 -22.33 -0.14
CA THR A 343 22.32 -21.55 -0.86
C THR A 343 22.96 -20.59 -1.87
N ARG A 344 24.11 -19.99 -1.56
CA ARG A 344 24.88 -19.17 -2.52
C ARG A 344 25.32 -19.97 -3.74
N LEU A 345 25.82 -21.20 -3.53
CA LEU A 345 26.22 -22.07 -4.63
C LEU A 345 25.02 -22.49 -5.48
N LEU A 346 23.93 -22.94 -4.86
CA LEU A 346 22.71 -23.32 -5.58
C LEU A 346 22.14 -22.13 -6.36
N TYR A 347 22.16 -20.94 -5.79
CA TYR A 347 21.73 -19.72 -6.46
C TYR A 347 22.63 -19.35 -7.64
N ALA A 348 23.94 -19.45 -7.49
CA ALA A 348 24.89 -19.20 -8.57
C ALA A 348 24.68 -20.13 -9.78
N ILE A 349 24.21 -21.36 -9.54
CA ILE A 349 23.83 -22.32 -10.61
C ILE A 349 22.47 -21.96 -11.21
N GLY A 350 21.46 -21.71 -10.35
CA GLY A 350 20.07 -21.46 -10.78
C GLY A 350 19.88 -20.11 -11.47
N TYR A 351 20.66 -19.09 -11.09
CA TYR A 351 20.51 -17.73 -11.59
C TYR A 351 20.71 -17.61 -13.12
N PRO A 352 21.82 -18.05 -13.73
CA PRO A 352 22.01 -17.96 -15.18
C PRO A 352 21.07 -18.87 -15.96
N LEU A 353 20.69 -20.01 -15.40
CA LEU A 353 19.89 -21.02 -16.10
C LEU A 353 18.38 -20.65 -16.12
N VAL A 354 17.83 -20.15 -14.99
CA VAL A 354 16.38 -19.96 -14.83
C VAL A 354 16.05 -18.63 -14.16
N PHE A 355 16.63 -18.30 -13.00
CA PHE A 355 16.12 -17.24 -12.14
C PHE A 355 16.26 -15.85 -12.77
N ARG A 356 17.37 -15.57 -13.46
CA ARG A 356 17.58 -14.30 -14.16
C ARG A 356 16.47 -14.06 -15.20
N ALA A 357 16.22 -15.04 -16.06
CA ALA A 357 15.21 -14.92 -17.10
C ALA A 357 13.79 -14.83 -16.52
N LEU A 358 13.53 -15.55 -15.43
CA LEU A 358 12.25 -15.50 -14.73
C LEU A 358 12.01 -14.13 -14.10
N ARG A 359 12.96 -13.63 -13.30
CA ARG A 359 12.90 -12.31 -12.66
C ARG A 359 12.76 -11.19 -13.70
N ASP A 360 13.50 -11.26 -14.81
CA ASP A 360 13.42 -10.28 -15.89
C ASP A 360 12.01 -10.23 -16.52
N ARG A 361 11.42 -11.39 -16.78
CA ARG A 361 10.09 -11.51 -17.39
C ARG A 361 8.94 -11.05 -16.51
N VAL A 362 9.12 -11.04 -15.20
CA VAL A 362 8.13 -10.55 -14.24
C VAL A 362 8.44 -9.15 -13.73
N GLY A 363 9.52 -8.52 -14.19
CA GLY A 363 9.88 -7.16 -13.82
C GLY A 363 10.60 -7.01 -12.47
N LEU A 364 11.15 -8.11 -11.93
CA LEU A 364 11.80 -8.13 -10.61
C LEU A 364 13.32 -8.33 -10.67
N ARG A 365 13.94 -8.14 -11.85
CA ARG A 365 15.37 -8.43 -12.02
C ARG A 365 16.25 -7.54 -11.14
N LYS A 366 15.91 -6.25 -11.03
CA LYS A 366 16.70 -5.27 -10.28
C LYS A 366 16.27 -5.13 -8.81
N VAL A 367 15.15 -5.76 -8.41
CA VAL A 367 14.65 -5.66 -7.03
C VAL A 367 15.71 -6.12 -6.04
N ARG A 368 16.06 -5.22 -5.10
CA ARG A 368 16.98 -5.45 -3.98
C ARG A 368 16.27 -5.45 -2.62
N ALA A 369 15.14 -4.76 -2.52
CA ALA A 369 14.25 -4.80 -1.37
C ALA A 369 12.80 -4.96 -1.84
N ALA A 370 12.11 -5.93 -1.28
CA ALA A 370 10.72 -6.22 -1.58
C ALA A 370 9.91 -6.31 -0.29
N GLY A 371 8.71 -5.74 -0.29
CA GLY A 371 7.82 -5.78 0.86
C GLY A 371 6.43 -6.27 0.51
N SER A 372 5.73 -6.80 1.53
CA SER A 372 4.32 -7.12 1.47
C SER A 372 3.64 -6.70 2.78
N GLY A 373 2.46 -6.10 2.66
CA GLY A 373 1.70 -5.66 3.83
C GLY A 373 0.23 -5.43 3.50
N ALA A 374 -0.50 -4.85 4.42
CA ALA A 374 -1.94 -4.60 4.40
C ALA A 374 -2.83 -5.86 4.46
N ALA A 375 -2.29 -7.06 4.22
CA ALA A 375 -2.97 -8.34 4.39
C ALA A 375 -1.92 -9.46 4.55
N PRO A 376 -2.27 -10.61 5.12
CA PRO A 376 -1.39 -11.77 5.19
C PRO A 376 -1.07 -12.34 3.80
N ILE A 377 0.17 -12.81 3.60
CA ILE A 377 0.62 -13.48 2.38
C ILE A 377 0.87 -14.97 2.63
N ALA A 378 0.51 -15.81 1.66
CA ALA A 378 0.70 -17.24 1.78
C ALA A 378 2.20 -17.62 1.87
N PRO A 379 2.62 -18.43 2.86
CA PRO A 379 4.02 -18.82 3.05
C PRO A 379 4.65 -19.50 1.82
N GLU A 380 3.86 -20.21 1.02
CA GLU A 380 4.32 -20.85 -0.22
C GLU A 380 4.76 -19.81 -1.26
N VAL A 381 4.06 -18.71 -1.36
CA VAL A 381 4.40 -17.58 -2.24
C VAL A 381 5.74 -16.98 -1.81
N LEU A 382 5.91 -16.71 -0.52
CA LEU A 382 7.16 -16.20 0.04
C LEU A 382 8.34 -17.14 -0.23
N ARG A 383 8.18 -18.44 0.05
CA ARG A 383 9.22 -19.47 -0.20
C ARG A 383 9.63 -19.51 -1.67
N PHE A 384 8.66 -19.41 -2.57
CA PHE A 384 8.95 -19.37 -4.02
C PHE A 384 9.82 -18.17 -4.38
N PHE A 385 9.43 -16.97 -3.96
CA PHE A 385 10.19 -15.75 -4.27
C PHE A 385 11.57 -15.76 -3.61
N PHE A 386 11.69 -16.22 -2.36
CA PHE A 386 12.98 -16.43 -1.70
C PHE A 386 13.88 -17.35 -2.52
N GLY A 387 13.32 -18.45 -3.04
CA GLY A 387 14.05 -19.42 -3.84
C GLY A 387 14.61 -18.84 -5.14
N ILE A 388 13.94 -17.89 -5.76
CA ILE A 388 14.42 -17.21 -6.97
C ILE A 388 15.22 -15.93 -6.68
N GLY A 389 15.50 -15.63 -5.39
CA GLY A 389 16.32 -14.52 -4.94
C GLY A 389 15.61 -13.18 -4.80
N VAL A 390 14.30 -13.20 -4.56
CA VAL A 390 13.51 -12.02 -4.17
C VAL A 390 12.99 -12.26 -2.75
N VAL A 391 13.69 -11.72 -1.76
CA VAL A 391 13.27 -11.82 -0.37
C VAL A 391 12.21 -10.76 -0.09
N ILE A 392 10.99 -11.21 0.20
CA ILE A 392 9.85 -10.34 0.51
C ILE A 392 9.73 -10.23 2.03
N TYR A 393 9.80 -9.01 2.55
CA TYR A 393 9.63 -8.72 3.95
C TYR A 393 8.19 -8.38 4.25
N GLU A 394 7.56 -9.11 5.18
CA GLU A 394 6.22 -8.77 5.66
C GLU A 394 6.28 -7.57 6.58
N ILE A 395 5.34 -6.63 6.40
CA ILE A 395 5.23 -5.38 7.14
C ILE A 395 3.83 -5.27 7.70
N TYR A 396 3.71 -4.83 8.94
CA TYR A 396 2.45 -4.49 9.56
C TYR A 396 2.43 -3.03 9.99
N GLY A 397 1.31 -2.40 9.74
CA GLY A 397 0.96 -1.05 10.12
C GLY A 397 -0.44 -0.71 9.64
N MET A 398 -0.97 0.37 10.13
CA MET A 398 -2.28 0.90 9.80
C MET A 398 -2.20 2.42 9.61
N THR A 399 -3.27 3.04 9.14
CA THR A 399 -3.28 4.49 8.92
C THR A 399 -3.02 5.25 10.22
N GLU A 400 -3.58 4.77 11.32
CA GLU A 400 -3.51 5.37 12.65
C GLU A 400 -2.10 5.34 13.27
N ASN A 401 -1.17 4.57 12.68
CA ASN A 401 0.25 4.60 13.07
C ASN A 401 1.19 4.90 11.88
N ALA A 402 0.67 5.60 10.86
CA ALA A 402 1.42 6.00 9.67
C ALA A 402 2.16 4.84 8.97
N ALA A 403 1.56 3.63 8.97
CA ALA A 403 2.14 2.38 8.45
C ALA A 403 3.41 1.91 9.19
N VAL A 404 3.68 2.43 10.39
CA VAL A 404 4.85 2.07 11.20
C VAL A 404 4.41 1.25 12.41
N ALA A 405 4.64 -0.06 12.39
CA ALA A 405 4.51 -0.91 13.59
C ALA A 405 5.61 -1.97 13.60
N THR A 406 5.50 -3.01 12.75
CA THR A 406 6.49 -4.09 12.72
C THR A 406 6.97 -4.39 11.31
N VAL A 407 8.13 -5.02 11.18
CA VAL A 407 8.70 -5.44 9.90
C VAL A 407 9.60 -6.67 10.08
N ASN A 408 9.50 -7.64 9.17
CA ASN A 408 10.53 -8.64 8.99
C ASN A 408 11.78 -8.00 8.40
N ARG A 409 12.97 -8.32 8.94
CA ARG A 409 14.23 -7.64 8.58
C ARG A 409 15.20 -8.59 7.89
N PRO A 410 16.12 -8.06 7.06
CA PRO A 410 17.19 -8.88 6.52
C PRO A 410 17.94 -9.65 7.62
N GLY A 411 18.02 -10.95 7.47
CA GLY A 411 18.70 -11.83 8.44
C GLY A 411 17.92 -12.19 9.69
N ARG A 412 16.66 -11.75 9.81
CA ARG A 412 15.74 -12.02 10.94
C ARG A 412 14.31 -12.26 10.47
N VAL A 413 14.15 -12.98 9.35
CA VAL A 413 12.84 -13.26 8.74
C VAL A 413 12.22 -14.50 9.34
N LYS A 414 10.99 -14.38 9.84
CA LYS A 414 10.16 -15.52 10.25
C LYS A 414 8.87 -15.54 9.47
N LEU A 415 8.70 -16.53 8.61
CA LEU A 415 7.50 -16.67 7.80
C LEU A 415 6.23 -16.83 8.64
N GLY A 416 5.16 -16.18 8.22
CA GLY A 416 3.89 -16.18 8.94
C GLY A 416 3.87 -15.20 10.11
N THR A 417 4.92 -14.38 10.27
CA THR A 417 4.96 -13.26 11.19
C THR A 417 5.09 -11.93 10.44
N VAL A 418 4.66 -10.87 11.06
CA VAL A 418 4.86 -9.50 10.55
C VAL A 418 6.14 -8.84 11.10
N GLY A 419 7.03 -9.65 11.67
CA GLY A 419 8.35 -9.23 12.12
C GLY A 419 8.38 -8.62 13.51
N GLU A 420 9.39 -7.79 13.73
CA GLU A 420 9.72 -7.14 15.00
C GLU A 420 9.29 -5.67 14.99
N PRO A 421 9.11 -5.02 16.15
CA PRO A 421 8.84 -3.59 16.24
C PRO A 421 9.86 -2.77 15.45
N GLN A 422 9.40 -1.79 14.67
CA GLN A 422 10.27 -0.88 13.93
C GLN A 422 11.04 0.04 14.89
N PRO A 423 12.17 0.65 14.46
CA PRO A 423 12.96 1.53 15.31
C PRO A 423 12.12 2.64 15.94
N GLY A 424 12.22 2.81 17.27
CA GLY A 424 11.45 3.78 18.02
C GLY A 424 10.00 3.40 18.33
N THR A 425 9.59 2.16 18.01
CA THR A 425 8.24 1.66 18.31
C THR A 425 8.26 0.81 19.60
N GLU A 426 7.38 1.16 20.53
CA GLU A 426 7.01 0.31 21.66
C GLU A 426 5.80 -0.54 21.25
N LEU A 427 5.84 -1.82 21.56
CA LEU A 427 4.76 -2.77 21.25
C LEU A 427 4.52 -3.70 22.44
N LYS A 428 3.25 -3.92 22.77
CA LYS A 428 2.82 -4.93 23.76
C LYS A 428 1.55 -5.64 23.27
N LEU A 429 1.28 -6.78 23.85
CA LEU A 429 -0.02 -7.45 23.71
C LEU A 429 -0.83 -7.23 25.00
N ASP A 430 -2.09 -6.86 24.83
CA ASP A 430 -3.01 -6.81 25.96
C ASP A 430 -3.17 -8.19 26.60
N ALA A 431 -3.09 -8.27 27.90
CA ALA A 431 -3.05 -9.54 28.62
C ALA A 431 -4.37 -10.32 28.60
N ALA A 432 -5.51 -9.62 28.41
CA ALA A 432 -6.83 -10.22 28.43
C ALA A 432 -7.31 -10.61 27.03
N THR A 433 -7.03 -9.78 26.04
CA THR A 433 -7.55 -9.93 24.68
C THR A 433 -6.51 -10.42 23.66
N GLY A 434 -5.21 -10.26 23.96
CA GLY A 434 -4.14 -10.47 23.01
C GLY A 434 -4.04 -9.35 21.95
N GLU A 435 -4.75 -8.23 22.14
CA GLU A 435 -4.70 -7.10 21.23
C GLU A 435 -3.29 -6.51 21.11
N ILE A 436 -2.87 -6.22 19.88
CA ILE A 436 -1.62 -5.53 19.61
C ILE A 436 -1.80 -4.05 19.94
N LEU A 437 -0.97 -3.54 20.85
CA LEU A 437 -0.92 -2.13 21.22
C LEU A 437 0.42 -1.55 20.79
N THR A 438 0.40 -0.38 20.14
CA THR A 438 1.62 0.32 19.68
C THR A 438 1.67 1.74 20.24
N ARG A 439 2.91 2.22 20.53
CA ARG A 439 3.16 3.59 20.97
C ARG A 439 4.45 4.10 20.36
N HIS A 440 4.39 5.20 19.63
CA HIS A 440 5.52 5.87 19.00
C HIS A 440 5.10 7.22 18.40
N PRO A 441 6.03 8.12 18.02
CA PRO A 441 5.68 9.45 17.51
C PRO A 441 4.88 9.48 16.18
N ALA A 442 4.80 8.37 15.43
CA ALA A 442 3.96 8.31 14.23
C ALA A 442 2.51 7.87 14.51
N VAL A 443 2.12 7.60 15.76
CA VAL A 443 0.71 7.41 16.12
C VAL A 443 -0.05 8.71 15.84
N PHE A 444 -1.15 8.60 15.11
CA PHE A 444 -1.98 9.74 14.70
C PHE A 444 -2.53 10.55 15.89
N VAL A 445 -2.92 11.78 15.64
CA VAL A 445 -3.45 12.65 16.72
C VAL A 445 -4.94 12.46 16.98
N GLY A 446 -5.62 11.66 16.17
CA GLY A 446 -7.03 11.32 16.33
C GLY A 446 -7.81 11.34 15.03
N TYR A 447 -9.12 11.12 15.12
CA TYR A 447 -10.04 11.19 14.00
C TYR A 447 -10.69 12.56 13.90
N TRP A 448 -10.70 13.12 12.70
CA TRP A 448 -11.30 14.42 12.38
C TRP A 448 -12.76 14.47 12.83
N ASN A 449 -13.12 15.48 13.60
CA ASN A 449 -14.46 15.70 14.15
C ASN A 449 -15.06 14.52 14.95
N LYS A 450 -14.24 13.57 15.43
CA LYS A 450 -14.72 12.37 16.13
C LYS A 450 -13.91 12.09 17.42
N PRO A 451 -13.99 12.98 18.43
CA PRO A 451 -13.21 12.85 19.67
C PRO A 451 -13.53 11.56 20.44
N ASP A 452 -14.80 11.13 20.47
CA ASP A 452 -15.19 9.88 21.13
C ASP A 452 -14.49 8.67 20.51
N LYS A 453 -14.41 8.63 19.16
CA LYS A 453 -13.70 7.54 18.46
C LYS A 453 -12.20 7.61 18.66
N THR A 454 -11.65 8.79 18.83
CA THR A 454 -10.24 8.97 19.19
C THR A 454 -9.96 8.38 20.57
N ALA A 455 -10.77 8.71 21.58
CA ALA A 455 -10.64 8.19 22.94
C ALA A 455 -10.86 6.66 23.04
N GLU A 456 -11.67 6.07 22.14
CA GLU A 456 -11.81 4.61 22.03
C GLU A 456 -10.55 3.95 21.43
N THR A 457 -9.72 4.71 20.69
CA THR A 457 -8.61 4.17 19.88
C THR A 457 -7.24 4.47 20.51
N ILE A 458 -7.07 5.58 21.21
CA ILE A 458 -5.85 5.94 21.96
C ILE A 458 -6.22 6.05 23.43
N ASP A 459 -5.56 5.26 24.28
CA ASP A 459 -5.77 5.31 25.72
C ASP A 459 -5.05 6.49 26.38
N ASP A 460 -5.31 6.72 27.69
CA ASP A 460 -4.74 7.84 28.46
C ASP A 460 -3.19 7.75 28.60
N ASP A 461 -2.60 6.58 28.40
CA ASP A 461 -1.16 6.32 28.42
C ASP A 461 -0.52 6.48 27.02
N GLY A 462 -1.31 6.83 25.99
CA GLY A 462 -0.89 7.04 24.61
C GLY A 462 -0.70 5.75 23.80
N TRP A 463 -1.24 4.63 24.24
CA TRP A 463 -1.24 3.40 23.47
C TRP A 463 -2.36 3.40 22.44
N LEU A 464 -1.98 3.11 21.19
CA LEU A 464 -2.91 2.87 20.10
C LEU A 464 -3.45 1.44 20.19
N HIS A 465 -4.76 1.31 20.32
CA HIS A 465 -5.52 0.06 20.22
C HIS A 465 -5.73 -0.26 18.73
N THR A 466 -5.04 -1.27 18.23
CA THR A 466 -5.08 -1.59 16.79
C THR A 466 -6.34 -2.33 16.36
N GLY A 467 -7.02 -3.01 17.31
CA GLY A 467 -8.12 -3.92 17.02
C GLY A 467 -7.66 -5.25 16.42
N ASP A 468 -6.36 -5.48 16.27
CA ASP A 468 -5.77 -6.71 15.74
C ASP A 468 -5.23 -7.55 16.90
N VAL A 469 -5.53 -8.85 16.93
CA VAL A 469 -5.02 -9.81 17.91
C VAL A 469 -3.72 -10.41 17.39
N GLY A 470 -2.72 -10.47 18.25
CA GLY A 470 -1.42 -11.04 17.92
C GLY A 470 -0.92 -12.05 18.94
N GLU A 471 0.09 -12.79 18.54
CA GLU A 471 0.85 -13.67 19.42
C GLU A 471 2.36 -13.48 19.21
N TRP A 472 3.13 -13.63 20.30
CA TRP A 472 4.59 -13.59 20.22
C TRP A 472 5.14 -14.91 19.67
N VAL A 473 6.00 -14.80 18.66
CA VAL A 473 6.81 -15.92 18.16
C VAL A 473 8.25 -15.72 18.64
N ASP A 474 8.75 -16.69 19.41
CA ASP A 474 10.09 -16.67 20.03
C ASP A 474 10.38 -15.39 20.84
N GLY A 475 9.34 -14.74 21.35
CA GLY A 475 9.44 -13.55 22.19
C GLY A 475 9.92 -12.26 21.47
N THR A 476 10.06 -12.28 20.15
CA THR A 476 10.59 -11.14 19.36
C THR A 476 9.73 -10.74 18.17
N HIS A 477 9.08 -11.68 17.51
CA HIS A 477 8.26 -11.45 16.33
C HIS A 477 6.78 -11.51 16.67
N ILE A 478 5.97 -10.73 15.97
CA ILE A 478 4.52 -10.75 16.07
C ILE A 478 3.95 -11.58 14.93
N LYS A 479 3.07 -12.51 15.24
CA LYS A 479 2.12 -13.13 14.32
C LYS A 479 0.76 -12.48 14.56
N ILE A 480 0.13 -11.96 13.50
CA ILE A 480 -1.27 -11.51 13.56
C ILE A 480 -2.15 -12.75 13.50
N VAL A 481 -3.06 -12.87 14.45
CA VAL A 481 -4.04 -13.95 14.50
C VAL A 481 -5.27 -13.59 13.67
N ASP A 482 -5.93 -12.48 14.04
CA ASP A 482 -7.08 -11.91 13.31
C ASP A 482 -7.48 -10.56 13.92
N ARG A 483 -8.53 -9.94 13.38
CA ARG A 483 -9.17 -8.80 14.03
C ARG A 483 -10.06 -9.26 15.17
N ILE A 484 -10.08 -8.52 16.28
CA ILE A 484 -10.92 -8.82 17.46
C ILE A 484 -12.39 -9.04 17.05
N LYS A 485 -12.89 -8.21 16.13
CA LYS A 485 -14.29 -8.22 15.67
C LYS A 485 -14.60 -9.34 14.67
N ASP A 486 -13.59 -9.90 14.01
CA ASP A 486 -13.75 -10.88 12.95
C ASP A 486 -13.55 -12.32 13.45
N ILE A 487 -12.99 -12.49 14.67
CA ILE A 487 -12.83 -13.81 15.28
C ILE A 487 -14.20 -14.51 15.41
N ILE A 488 -14.31 -15.66 14.79
CA ILE A 488 -15.48 -16.53 14.86
C ILE A 488 -15.48 -17.28 16.18
N ILE A 489 -16.58 -17.17 16.94
CA ILE A 489 -16.83 -18.01 18.12
C ILE A 489 -17.87 -19.06 17.72
N THR A 490 -17.44 -20.30 17.53
CA THR A 490 -18.33 -21.38 17.15
C THR A 490 -19.33 -21.70 18.26
N ALA A 491 -20.41 -22.41 17.95
CA ALA A 491 -21.39 -22.88 18.93
C ALA A 491 -20.75 -23.75 20.04
N GLY A 492 -19.60 -24.34 19.79
CA GLY A 492 -18.80 -25.08 20.78
C GLY A 492 -17.86 -24.23 21.63
N GLY A 493 -17.88 -22.89 21.47
CA GLY A 493 -17.02 -21.94 22.23
C GLY A 493 -15.57 -21.88 21.74
N LYS A 494 -15.24 -22.42 20.56
CA LYS A 494 -13.89 -22.32 19.99
C LYS A 494 -13.75 -21.02 19.21
N ASN A 495 -12.70 -20.25 19.53
CA ASN A 495 -12.26 -19.11 18.75
C ASN A 495 -11.53 -19.59 17.50
N ILE A 496 -11.93 -19.10 16.34
CA ILE A 496 -11.35 -19.44 15.03
C ILE A 496 -11.06 -18.16 14.29
N SER A 497 -9.87 -18.06 13.70
CA SER A 497 -9.51 -17.00 12.76
C SER A 497 -10.05 -17.36 11.38
N PRO A 498 -11.07 -16.67 10.85
CA PRO A 498 -11.51 -16.86 9.47
C PRO A 498 -10.44 -16.47 8.47
N SER A 499 -9.68 -15.41 8.73
CA SER A 499 -8.66 -14.88 7.83
C SER A 499 -7.56 -15.89 7.52
N GLU A 500 -7.13 -16.71 8.48
CA GLU A 500 -6.10 -17.73 8.25
C GLU A 500 -6.57 -18.82 7.28
N ILE A 501 -7.83 -19.24 7.40
CA ILE A 501 -8.46 -20.22 6.50
C ILE A 501 -8.68 -19.62 5.11
N GLU A 502 -9.22 -18.40 5.04
CA GLU A 502 -9.48 -17.68 3.79
C GLU A 502 -8.21 -17.44 2.98
N ASN A 503 -7.12 -17.03 3.65
CA ASN A 503 -5.82 -16.84 3.01
C ASN A 503 -5.21 -18.17 2.52
N SER A 504 -5.39 -19.25 3.28
CA SER A 504 -4.97 -20.58 2.82
C SER A 504 -5.77 -21.05 1.59
N LEU A 505 -7.07 -20.74 1.50
CA LEU A 505 -7.89 -20.99 0.32
C LEU A 505 -7.43 -20.15 -0.87
N LYS A 506 -7.17 -18.86 -0.67
CA LYS A 506 -6.70 -17.91 -1.71
C LYS A 506 -5.29 -18.19 -2.21
N ALA A 507 -4.50 -19.02 -1.53
CA ALA A 507 -3.23 -19.51 -2.06
C ALA A 507 -3.41 -20.40 -3.30
N SER A 508 -4.60 -20.96 -3.53
CA SER A 508 -4.94 -21.65 -4.77
C SER A 508 -5.06 -20.66 -5.93
N PRO A 509 -4.41 -20.88 -7.09
CA PRO A 509 -4.51 -19.99 -8.25
C PRO A 509 -5.91 -19.93 -8.87
N PHE A 510 -6.81 -20.80 -8.42
CA PHE A 510 -8.19 -20.92 -8.93
C PHE A 510 -9.20 -20.16 -8.06
N ILE A 511 -8.80 -19.72 -6.87
CA ILE A 511 -9.67 -19.02 -5.91
C ILE A 511 -9.27 -17.54 -5.87
N LYS A 512 -10.23 -16.66 -6.20
CA LYS A 512 -10.06 -15.22 -6.13
C LYS A 512 -10.35 -14.69 -4.74
N GLU A 513 -11.48 -15.10 -4.18
CA GLU A 513 -11.96 -14.68 -2.87
C GLU A 513 -12.56 -15.87 -2.11
N ALA A 514 -12.42 -15.81 -0.80
CA ALA A 514 -13.05 -16.76 0.12
C ALA A 514 -13.54 -15.99 1.34
N VAL A 515 -14.77 -16.28 1.78
CA VAL A 515 -15.37 -15.71 2.99
C VAL A 515 -15.84 -16.88 3.86
N VAL A 516 -15.23 -17.05 5.02
CA VAL A 516 -15.56 -18.11 5.98
C VAL A 516 -16.67 -17.64 6.90
N ILE A 517 -17.69 -18.46 7.04
CA ILE A 517 -18.89 -18.18 7.86
C ILE A 517 -19.04 -19.28 8.89
N GLY A 518 -19.14 -18.92 10.17
CA GLY A 518 -19.25 -19.92 11.24
C GLY A 518 -19.59 -19.39 12.62
N ASP A 519 -19.74 -18.05 12.79
CA ASP A 519 -20.06 -17.48 14.10
C ASP A 519 -21.35 -18.06 14.67
N LYS A 520 -21.28 -18.55 15.88
CA LYS A 520 -22.38 -19.26 16.58
C LYS A 520 -22.93 -20.47 15.81
N ARG A 521 -22.19 -21.03 14.84
CA ARG A 521 -22.58 -22.20 14.06
C ARG A 521 -21.82 -23.46 14.51
N PRO A 522 -22.38 -24.67 14.27
CA PRO A 522 -21.73 -25.92 14.65
C PRO A 522 -20.55 -26.31 13.74
N TYR A 523 -20.40 -25.69 12.58
CA TYR A 523 -19.32 -25.91 11.64
C TYR A 523 -19.11 -24.69 10.73
N LEU A 524 -17.95 -24.63 10.07
CA LEU A 524 -17.60 -23.58 9.12
C LEU A 524 -18.13 -23.91 7.72
N THR A 525 -18.55 -22.86 7.02
CA THR A 525 -18.86 -22.87 5.58
C THR A 525 -18.04 -21.76 4.91
N ALA A 526 -17.84 -21.83 3.59
CA ALA A 526 -17.18 -20.76 2.86
C ALA A 526 -17.95 -20.41 1.58
N LEU A 527 -18.07 -19.10 1.31
CA LEU A 527 -18.39 -18.59 -0.01
C LEU A 527 -17.09 -18.42 -0.78
N ILE A 528 -17.00 -19.00 -1.97
CA ILE A 528 -15.76 -18.98 -2.77
C ILE A 528 -16.04 -18.36 -4.13
N GLY A 529 -15.28 -17.29 -4.44
CA GLY A 529 -15.23 -16.71 -5.78
C GLY A 529 -14.05 -17.29 -6.56
N ILE A 530 -14.28 -17.76 -7.80
CA ILE A 530 -13.20 -18.27 -8.66
C ILE A 530 -12.39 -17.15 -9.30
N GLU A 531 -11.09 -17.42 -9.57
CA GLU A 531 -10.27 -16.53 -10.40
C GLU A 531 -10.56 -16.79 -11.88
N LEU A 532 -11.28 -15.85 -12.53
CA LEU A 532 -11.80 -16.02 -13.89
C LEU A 532 -10.70 -16.37 -14.90
N ASP A 533 -9.57 -15.66 -14.89
CA ASP A 533 -8.50 -15.87 -15.85
C ASP A 533 -7.88 -17.27 -15.71
N SER A 534 -7.55 -17.65 -14.47
CA SER A 534 -6.91 -18.94 -14.19
C SER A 534 -7.84 -20.12 -14.44
N VAL A 535 -9.11 -20.01 -14.02
CA VAL A 535 -10.11 -21.07 -14.23
C VAL A 535 -10.55 -21.12 -15.69
N GLY A 536 -10.62 -19.96 -16.36
CA GLY A 536 -10.92 -19.87 -17.79
C GLY A 536 -9.85 -20.57 -18.64
N ASP A 537 -8.57 -20.28 -18.40
CA ASP A 537 -7.44 -20.95 -19.03
C ASP A 537 -7.46 -22.46 -18.76
N TRP A 538 -7.71 -22.85 -17.50
CA TRP A 538 -7.83 -24.25 -17.12
C TRP A 538 -8.97 -24.97 -17.84
N ALA A 539 -10.14 -24.33 -17.97
CA ALA A 539 -11.30 -24.86 -18.69
C ALA A 539 -11.04 -24.96 -20.19
N GLN A 540 -10.41 -23.95 -20.80
CA GLN A 540 -10.05 -23.94 -22.22
C GLN A 540 -9.11 -25.11 -22.57
N HIS A 541 -8.09 -25.35 -21.77
CA HIS A 541 -7.17 -26.48 -21.96
C HIS A 541 -7.87 -27.85 -21.86
N ARG A 542 -9.00 -27.94 -21.16
CA ARG A 542 -9.84 -29.14 -21.02
C ARG A 542 -11.03 -29.17 -21.97
N ARG A 543 -11.15 -28.14 -22.83
CA ARG A 543 -12.27 -27.99 -23.78
C ARG A 543 -13.63 -27.94 -23.10
N ILE A 544 -13.71 -27.32 -21.93
CA ILE A 544 -14.94 -27.07 -21.19
C ILE A 544 -15.52 -25.74 -21.71
N PRO A 545 -16.66 -25.75 -22.43
CA PRO A 545 -17.26 -24.52 -22.94
C PRO A 545 -17.97 -23.76 -21.83
N TYR A 546 -17.83 -22.42 -21.84
CA TYR A 546 -18.56 -21.51 -20.97
C TYR A 546 -18.77 -20.16 -21.67
N THR A 547 -19.74 -19.39 -21.19
CA THR A 547 -20.11 -18.09 -21.78
C THR A 547 -19.99 -16.92 -20.81
N THR A 548 -20.19 -17.17 -19.52
CA THR A 548 -20.13 -16.13 -18.46
C THR A 548 -19.37 -16.65 -17.26
N TYR A 549 -18.98 -15.72 -16.36
CA TYR A 549 -18.40 -16.07 -15.05
C TYR A 549 -19.27 -17.09 -14.29
N ARG A 550 -20.58 -16.83 -14.24
CA ARG A 550 -21.53 -17.68 -13.53
C ARG A 550 -21.60 -19.08 -14.14
N ASP A 551 -21.71 -19.15 -15.47
CA ASP A 551 -21.74 -20.44 -16.19
C ASP A 551 -20.44 -21.24 -15.93
N LEU A 552 -19.28 -20.57 -15.89
CA LEU A 552 -18.01 -21.21 -15.56
C LEU A 552 -17.99 -21.69 -14.11
N ALA A 553 -18.39 -20.85 -13.15
CA ALA A 553 -18.35 -21.17 -11.73
C ALA A 553 -19.29 -22.34 -11.33
N GLU A 554 -20.40 -22.50 -12.05
CA GLU A 554 -21.40 -23.56 -11.82
C GLU A 554 -21.07 -24.89 -12.53
N LYS A 555 -20.00 -24.97 -13.35
CA LYS A 555 -19.59 -26.21 -14.01
C LYS A 555 -19.17 -27.28 -12.98
N PRO A 556 -19.64 -28.53 -13.12
CA PRO A 556 -19.29 -29.61 -12.20
C PRO A 556 -17.77 -29.83 -12.08
N GLU A 557 -17.03 -29.65 -13.17
CA GLU A 557 -15.57 -29.79 -13.22
C GLU A 557 -14.88 -28.68 -12.41
N VAL A 558 -15.42 -27.45 -12.45
CA VAL A 558 -14.91 -26.31 -11.68
C VAL A 558 -15.25 -26.45 -10.22
N LEU A 559 -16.46 -26.88 -9.88
CA LEU A 559 -16.85 -27.20 -8.51
C LEU A 559 -15.92 -28.25 -7.91
N LYS A 560 -15.59 -29.30 -8.67
CA LYS A 560 -14.62 -30.32 -8.24
C LYS A 560 -13.23 -29.74 -8.04
N LEU A 561 -12.75 -28.87 -8.94
CA LEU A 561 -11.45 -28.19 -8.84
C LEU A 561 -11.37 -27.36 -7.55
N VAL A 562 -12.41 -26.59 -7.26
CA VAL A 562 -12.52 -25.80 -6.02
C VAL A 562 -12.57 -26.72 -4.78
N GLN A 563 -13.32 -27.81 -4.87
CA GLN A 563 -13.43 -28.76 -3.75
C GLN A 563 -12.11 -29.46 -3.42
N GLU A 564 -11.28 -29.74 -4.43
CA GLU A 564 -9.92 -30.25 -4.26
C GLU A 564 -9.01 -29.23 -3.54
N ALA A 565 -9.15 -27.92 -3.86
CA ALA A 565 -8.42 -26.86 -3.17
C ALA A 565 -8.88 -26.72 -1.70
N VAL A 566 -10.20 -26.78 -1.45
CA VAL A 566 -10.75 -26.78 -0.09
C VAL A 566 -10.26 -27.98 0.73
N ALA A 567 -10.24 -29.17 0.15
CA ALA A 567 -9.73 -30.37 0.81
C ALA A 567 -8.25 -30.22 1.19
N ALA A 568 -7.41 -29.74 0.27
CA ALA A 568 -5.99 -29.51 0.52
C ALA A 568 -5.76 -28.43 1.61
N THR A 569 -6.64 -27.43 1.69
CA THR A 569 -6.63 -26.46 2.79
C THR A 569 -7.02 -27.11 4.11
N ASN A 570 -8.13 -27.86 4.15
CA ASN A 570 -8.60 -28.52 5.36
C ASN A 570 -7.58 -29.48 5.99
N ASP A 571 -6.72 -30.11 5.17
CA ASP A 571 -5.64 -30.98 5.66
C ASP A 571 -4.57 -30.26 6.51
N ARG A 572 -4.55 -28.92 6.45
CA ARG A 572 -3.59 -28.09 7.21
C ARG A 572 -4.15 -27.59 8.54
N PHE A 573 -5.47 -27.68 8.73
CA PHE A 573 -6.17 -27.13 9.87
C PHE A 573 -6.76 -28.21 10.77
N ALA A 574 -7.02 -27.85 12.04
CA ALA A 574 -7.69 -28.74 12.97
C ALA A 574 -9.13 -29.02 12.51
N ARG A 575 -9.66 -30.21 12.86
CA ARG A 575 -11.00 -30.67 12.42
C ARG A 575 -12.14 -29.65 12.69
N ALA A 576 -12.01 -28.84 13.73
CA ALA A 576 -13.01 -27.81 14.06
C ALA A 576 -12.93 -26.58 13.14
N GLU A 577 -11.81 -26.37 12.48
CA GLU A 577 -11.51 -25.28 11.55
C GLU A 577 -11.77 -25.66 10.08
N ASN A 578 -12.17 -26.89 9.84
CA ASN A 578 -12.42 -27.38 8.49
C ASN A 578 -13.69 -26.78 7.90
N VAL A 579 -13.58 -26.23 6.69
CA VAL A 579 -14.70 -25.81 5.85
C VAL A 579 -15.46 -27.04 5.37
N ARG A 580 -16.77 -27.12 5.66
CA ARG A 580 -17.59 -28.29 5.36
C ARG A 580 -18.56 -28.13 4.21
N LYS A 581 -18.93 -26.89 3.89
CA LYS A 581 -19.84 -26.55 2.79
C LYS A 581 -19.42 -25.25 2.13
#